data_b10fc810d5cf3ae4fdeec24c9394f604
#
_entry.id   b10fc810d5cf3ae4fdeec24c9394f604
#
_cell.length_a   1.000
_cell.length_b   1.000
_cell.length_c   1.000
_cell.angle_alpha   90.00
_cell.angle_beta   90.00
_cell.angle_gamma   90.00
#
_symmetry.space_group_name_H-M   'P 1'
#
loop_
_entity.id
_entity.type
_entity.pdbx_description
1 polymer ?
#
loop_
_entity_poly.entity_id
_entity_poly.type
_entity_poly.pdbx_seq_one_letter_code
_entity_poly.pdbx_strand_id
1 'polypeptide(L)'
;MKPAGALVLGSALLLGLAGCSISAIATVPASNIAHTGALALQKEVGTASPPKVDCGTADIELKVGKKIHCDVTDPSTKQVFDSVVTITKVSGLKYSIDIKVANTPKK
;
A
#
# COMPACT_ATOMS: atom_id res chain seq x y z
N MET A 1 -42.62 27.31 -18.27
CA MET A 1 -42.57 26.93 -18.08
C MET A 1 -41.95 26.15 -17.56
N LYS A 2 -42.02 25.83 -17.00
CA LYS A 2 -41.79 25.02 -16.69
C LYS A 2 -40.67 24.51 -16.43
N PRO A 3 -40.45 24.50 -16.75
CA PRO A 3 -39.26 24.02 -16.87
C PRO A 3 -38.41 24.11 -15.85
N ALA A 4 -38.32 24.98 -15.71
CA ALA A 4 -37.58 25.32 -14.73
C ALA A 4 -37.34 24.38 -13.71
N GLY A 5 -38.22 24.27 -13.10
CA GLY A 5 -38.01 23.54 -11.94
C GLY A 5 -37.13 22.45 -12.15
N ALA A 6 -37.44 21.87 -13.02
CA ALA A 6 -36.74 20.74 -13.24
C ALA A 6 -35.34 20.85 -13.08
N LEU A 7 -34.94 21.65 -13.76
CA LEU A 7 -33.62 21.77 -13.74
C LEU A 7 -33.02 21.82 -12.50
N VAL A 8 -33.39 22.55 -11.92
CA VAL A 8 -32.87 22.78 -10.71
C VAL A 8 -32.55 21.58 -10.01
N LEU A 9 -33.37 20.85 -9.97
CA LEU A 9 -33.23 19.73 -9.25
C LEU A 9 -32.05 19.06 -9.59
N GLY A 10 -31.90 18.89 -10.69
CA GLY A 10 -30.83 18.10 -11.07
C GLY A 10 -29.59 18.54 -10.43
N SER A 11 -29.45 19.72 -10.44
CA SER A 11 -28.22 20.23 -9.95
C SER A 11 -27.98 19.79 -8.57
N ALA A 12 -28.86 19.96 -7.84
CA ALA A 12 -28.69 19.65 -6.46
C ALA A 12 -28.10 18.30 -6.33
N LEU A 13 -28.60 17.46 -7.04
CA LEU A 13 -28.16 16.16 -6.91
C LEU A 13 -26.74 16.04 -7.13
N LEU A 14 -26.33 16.57 -8.09
CA LEU A 14 -24.99 16.48 -8.41
C LEU A 14 -24.12 16.79 -7.28
N LEU A 15 -24.40 17.73 -6.65
CA LEU A 15 -23.64 18.14 -5.56
C LEU A 15 -23.44 17.02 -4.59
N GLY A 16 -24.41 16.48 -4.24
CA GLY A 16 -24.33 15.47 -3.25
C GLY A 16 -23.33 14.46 -3.67
N LEU A 17 -23.34 14.13 -4.86
CA LEU A 17 -22.48 13.15 -5.36
C LEU A 17 -21.07 13.57 -5.22
N ALA A 18 -20.81 14.67 -5.62
CA ALA A 18 -19.51 15.18 -5.58
C ALA A 18 -18.96 15.00 -4.20
N GLY A 19 -19.69 15.33 -3.26
CA GLY A 19 -19.21 15.23 -1.92
C GLY A 19 -18.78 13.86 -1.57
N CYS A 20 -19.50 12.93 -2.03
CA CYS A 20 -19.18 11.60 -1.65
C CYS A 20 -17.87 11.16 -2.17
N SER A 21 -17.54 11.59 -3.26
CA SER A 21 -16.37 11.07 -3.84
C SER A 21 -15.12 11.40 -3.13
N ILE A 22 -15.13 12.28 -2.28
CA ILE A 22 -14.00 12.62 -1.62
C ILE A 22 -13.54 11.79 -0.59
N SER A 23 -14.05 10.90 -0.16
CA SER A 23 -13.60 10.36 0.98
C SER A 23 -12.56 9.52 1.01
N ALA A 24 -12.21 9.00 1.74
CA ALA A 24 -11.52 8.07 2.38
C ALA A 24 -10.39 7.42 1.65
N ILE A 25 -9.24 7.60 2.11
CA ILE A 25 -8.09 6.84 1.69
C ILE A 25 -7.97 5.72 2.70
N ALA A 26 -7.89 4.51 2.22
CA ALA A 26 -7.71 3.37 3.10
C ALA A 26 -6.28 3.34 3.62
N THR A 27 -6.11 2.97 4.86
CA THR A 27 -4.78 2.82 5.45
C THR A 27 -4.62 1.45 6.07
N VAL A 28 -3.40 0.96 6.12
CA VAL A 28 -3.09 -0.30 6.81
C VAL A 28 -1.86 -0.08 7.65
N PRO A 29 -1.70 -0.83 8.73
CA PRO A 29 -0.48 -0.72 9.53
C PRO A 29 0.74 -1.14 8.70
N ALA A 30 1.87 -0.54 8.96
CA ALA A 30 3.09 -0.89 8.26
C ALA A 30 3.43 -2.38 8.44
N SER A 31 3.03 -2.98 9.54
CA SER A 31 3.25 -4.40 9.77
C SER A 31 2.56 -5.27 8.73
N ASN A 32 1.43 -4.83 8.18
CA ASN A 32 0.75 -5.59 7.14
C ASN A 32 1.58 -5.57 5.86
N ILE A 33 2.16 -4.41 5.53
CA ILE A 33 3.01 -4.28 4.36
C ILE A 33 4.25 -5.16 4.56
N ALA A 34 4.81 -5.15 5.75
CA ALA A 34 5.98 -5.94 6.06
C ALA A 34 5.70 -7.44 5.90
N HIS A 35 4.56 -7.88 6.39
CA HIS A 35 4.18 -9.28 6.30
C HIS A 35 4.00 -9.68 4.83
N THR A 36 3.33 -8.86 4.06
CA THR A 36 3.11 -9.13 2.64
C THR A 36 4.46 -9.18 1.91
N GLY A 37 5.36 -8.26 2.25
CA GLY A 37 6.69 -8.24 1.65
C GLY A 37 7.50 -9.49 2.01
N ALA A 38 7.42 -9.92 3.25
CA ALA A 38 8.14 -11.12 3.70
C ALA A 38 7.67 -12.35 2.94
N LEU A 39 6.37 -12.50 2.75
CA LEU A 39 5.84 -13.63 2.03
C LEU A 39 6.23 -13.57 0.55
N ALA A 40 6.23 -12.41 -0.03
CA ALA A 40 6.62 -12.24 -1.42
C ALA A 40 8.09 -12.63 -1.61
N LEU A 41 8.95 -12.20 -0.70
CA LEU A 41 10.36 -12.55 -0.78
C LEU A 41 10.59 -14.03 -0.55
N GLN A 42 9.85 -14.63 0.35
CA GLN A 42 9.96 -16.05 0.60
C GLN A 42 9.67 -16.84 -0.67
N LYS A 43 8.65 -16.41 -1.40
CA LYS A 43 8.30 -17.09 -2.63
C LYS A 43 9.37 -16.91 -3.69
N GLU A 44 9.94 -15.73 -3.79
CA GLU A 44 10.95 -15.46 -4.80
C GLU A 44 12.23 -16.23 -4.57
N VAL A 45 12.69 -16.33 -3.33
CA VAL A 45 13.94 -17.02 -3.05
C VAL A 45 13.77 -18.47 -2.66
N GLY A 46 12.56 -18.92 -2.45
CA GLY A 46 12.30 -20.31 -2.16
C GLY A 46 12.80 -20.80 -0.82
N THR A 47 12.86 -19.94 0.16
CA THR A 47 13.36 -20.33 1.49
C THR A 47 12.26 -20.97 2.33
N ALA A 48 12.66 -21.73 3.32
CA ALA A 48 11.73 -22.43 4.20
C ALA A 48 10.98 -21.46 5.11
N SER A 49 11.61 -20.36 5.45
CA SER A 49 10.99 -19.36 6.33
C SER A 49 11.06 -18.00 5.68
N PRO A 50 10.11 -17.13 5.93
CA PRO A 50 10.17 -15.78 5.38
C PRO A 50 11.26 -14.99 6.08
N PRO A 51 11.91 -14.07 5.39
CA PRO A 51 12.85 -13.16 6.03
C PRO A 51 12.10 -12.22 6.95
N LYS A 52 12.79 -11.58 7.85
CA LYS A 52 12.17 -10.60 8.73
C LYS A 52 12.14 -9.27 7.99
N VAL A 53 10.99 -8.67 7.86
CA VAL A 53 10.83 -7.38 7.20
C VAL A 53 10.27 -6.38 8.20
N ASP A 54 10.89 -5.23 8.29
CA ASP A 54 10.46 -4.18 9.20
C ASP A 54 10.22 -2.91 8.39
N CYS A 55 9.00 -2.46 8.34
CA CYS A 55 8.61 -1.26 7.59
C CYS A 55 8.21 -0.12 8.53
N GLY A 56 8.54 -0.23 9.79
CA GLY A 56 8.21 0.81 10.77
C GLY A 56 6.86 0.58 11.42
N THR A 57 6.39 1.59 12.10
CA THR A 57 5.15 1.49 12.88
C THR A 57 4.06 2.44 12.43
N ALA A 58 4.30 3.26 11.44
CA ALA A 58 3.29 4.21 10.96
C ALA A 58 2.22 3.51 10.13
N ASP A 59 1.06 4.12 10.05
CA ASP A 59 0.03 3.63 9.14
C ASP A 59 0.38 4.06 7.73
N ILE A 60 0.10 3.21 6.76
CA ILE A 60 0.45 3.45 5.37
C ILE A 60 -0.82 3.67 4.56
N GLU A 61 -0.85 4.76 3.82
CA GLU A 61 -1.97 5.02 2.92
C GLU A 61 -1.88 4.10 1.73
N LEU A 62 -2.97 3.45 1.38
CA LEU A 62 -3.01 2.56 0.24
C LEU A 62 -3.23 3.39 -1.03
N LYS A 63 -2.13 3.70 -1.69
CA LYS A 63 -2.17 4.54 -2.85
C LYS A 63 -1.19 3.98 -3.86
N VAL A 64 -1.64 3.83 -5.10
CA VAL A 64 -0.77 3.31 -6.15
C VAL A 64 0.43 4.24 -6.34
N GLY A 65 1.60 3.67 -6.35
CA GLY A 65 2.83 4.44 -6.46
C GLY A 65 3.47 4.80 -5.13
N LYS A 66 2.80 4.53 -4.02
CA LYS A 66 3.35 4.81 -2.70
C LYS A 66 4.58 3.93 -2.47
N LYS A 67 5.66 4.53 -2.01
CA LYS A 67 6.90 3.81 -1.73
C LYS A 67 7.17 3.80 -0.23
N ILE A 68 7.53 2.64 0.29
CA ILE A 68 7.81 2.48 1.70
C ILE A 68 9.19 1.85 1.83
N HIS A 69 10.03 2.40 2.68
CA HIS A 69 11.34 1.84 2.94
C HIS A 69 11.22 0.82 4.07
N CYS A 70 11.77 -0.34 3.85
CA CYS A 70 11.73 -1.42 4.82
C CYS A 70 13.11 -2.04 4.98
N ASP A 71 13.38 -2.58 6.14
CA ASP A 71 14.62 -3.32 6.38
C ASP A 71 14.32 -4.80 6.28
N VAL A 72 15.11 -5.52 5.52
CA VAL A 72 14.96 -6.96 5.35
C VAL A 72 16.15 -7.64 6.00
N THR A 73 15.90 -8.53 6.95
CA THR A 73 16.96 -9.26 7.64
C THR A 73 17.02 -10.69 7.12
N ASP A 74 18.18 -11.10 6.66
CA ASP A 74 18.40 -12.46 6.21
C ASP A 74 18.44 -13.35 7.45
N PRO A 75 17.61 -14.36 7.54
CA PRO A 75 17.58 -15.21 8.72
C PRO A 75 18.85 -16.05 8.90
N SER A 76 19.56 -16.33 7.85
CA SER A 76 20.77 -17.14 7.95
C SER A 76 21.97 -16.33 8.41
N THR A 77 22.20 -15.19 7.82
CA THR A 77 23.40 -14.40 8.09
C THR A 77 23.17 -13.27 9.06
N LYS A 78 21.90 -12.95 9.34
CA LYS A 78 21.51 -11.83 10.19
C LYS A 78 21.90 -10.48 9.58
N GLN A 79 22.22 -10.45 8.32
CA GLN A 79 22.52 -9.19 7.65
C GLN A 79 21.23 -8.46 7.29
N VAL A 80 21.26 -7.15 7.37
CA VAL A 80 20.10 -6.31 7.08
C VAL A 80 20.29 -5.60 5.76
N PHE A 81 19.30 -5.66 4.91
CA PHE A 81 19.32 -5.02 3.60
C PHE A 81 18.25 -3.96 3.51
N ASP A 82 18.54 -2.86 2.87
CA ASP A 82 17.54 -1.84 2.60
C ASP A 82 16.61 -2.33 1.49
N SER A 83 15.37 -1.98 1.54
CA SER A 83 14.43 -2.34 0.49
C SER A 83 13.40 -1.26 0.27
N VAL A 84 12.80 -1.25 -0.91
CA VAL A 84 11.73 -0.32 -1.23
C VAL A 84 10.53 -1.14 -1.67
N VAL A 85 9.42 -0.94 -1.00
CA VAL A 85 8.15 -1.58 -1.35
C VAL A 85 7.31 -0.54 -2.06
N THR A 86 6.81 -0.86 -3.23
CA THR A 86 5.95 0.04 -3.99
C THR A 86 4.56 -0.58 -4.10
N ILE A 87 3.54 0.18 -3.80
CA ILE A 87 2.18 -0.30 -3.94
C ILE A 87 1.79 -0.17 -5.40
N THR A 88 1.45 -1.26 -6.04
CA THR A 88 1.18 -1.28 -7.48
C THR A 88 -0.31 -1.35 -7.82
N LYS A 89 -1.13 -1.88 -6.93
CA LYS A 89 -2.57 -1.95 -7.13
C LYS A 89 -3.29 -1.80 -5.81
N VAL A 90 -4.43 -1.18 -5.84
CA VAL A 90 -5.25 -1.02 -4.64
C VAL A 90 -6.72 -1.25 -4.99
N SER A 91 -7.39 -2.04 -4.20
CA SER A 91 -8.83 -2.27 -4.34
C SER A 91 -9.42 -2.38 -2.93
N GLY A 92 -9.95 -1.29 -2.40
CA GLY A 92 -10.41 -1.25 -1.01
C GLY A 92 -9.24 -1.44 -0.08
N LEU A 93 -9.29 -2.47 0.74
CA LEU A 93 -8.19 -2.80 1.62
C LEU A 93 -7.26 -3.85 1.03
N LYS A 94 -7.53 -4.28 -0.18
CA LYS A 94 -6.66 -5.22 -0.84
C LYS A 94 -5.65 -4.47 -1.68
N TYR A 95 -4.44 -4.94 -1.72
CA TYR A 95 -3.40 -4.28 -2.46
C TYR A 95 -2.34 -5.27 -2.94
N SER A 96 -1.58 -4.84 -3.94
CA SER A 96 -0.44 -5.60 -4.43
C SER A 96 0.80 -4.74 -4.28
N ILE A 97 1.93 -5.37 -4.09
CA ILE A 97 3.18 -4.66 -3.94
C ILE A 97 4.27 -5.23 -4.83
N ASP A 98 5.28 -4.41 -5.06
CA ASP A 98 6.53 -4.83 -5.66
C ASP A 98 7.61 -4.50 -4.63
N ILE A 99 8.55 -5.39 -4.38
CA ILE A 99 9.59 -5.14 -3.41
C ILE A 99 10.97 -5.31 -4.05
N LYS A 100 11.82 -4.34 -3.87
CA LYS A 100 13.18 -4.39 -4.37
C LYS A 100 14.15 -4.28 -3.22
N VAL A 101 15.02 -5.26 -3.11
CA VAL A 101 16.00 -5.32 -2.03
C VAL A 101 17.37 -4.93 -2.57
N ALA A 102 18.10 -4.14 -1.82
CA ALA A 102 19.42 -3.73 -2.22
C ALA A 102 20.36 -4.93 -2.35
N ASN A 103 21.36 -4.81 -3.20
CA ASN A 103 22.29 -5.91 -3.44
C ASN A 103 23.33 -6.08 -2.34
N THR A 104 23.51 -5.07 -1.55
CA THR A 104 24.52 -5.12 -0.48
C THR A 104 23.88 -4.84 0.86
N PRO A 105 24.37 -5.43 1.92
CA PRO A 105 23.76 -5.20 3.24
C PRO A 105 24.07 -3.80 3.74
N LYS A 106 23.23 -3.35 4.65
CA LYS A 106 23.44 -2.08 5.31
C LYS A 106 24.58 -2.22 6.29
N LYS A 107 25.21 -1.15 6.56
CA LYS A 107 26.30 -1.16 7.53
C LYS A 107 25.83 -0.97 8.94
#